data_8a549c81935d39b36cda83e8cc765483
#
_entry.id   8a549c81935d39b36cda83e8cc765483
#
_cell.length_a   1.000
_cell.length_b   1.000
_cell.length_c   1.000
_cell.angle_alpha   90.00
_cell.angle_beta   90.00
_cell.angle_gamma   90.00
#
_symmetry.space_group_name_H-M   'P 1'
#
loop_
_entity.id
_entity.type
_entity.pdbx_description
1 polymer ?
#
loop_
_entity_poly.entity_id
_entity_poly.type
_entity_poly.pdbx_seq_one_letter_code
_entity_poly.pdbx_strand_id
1 'polypeptide(L)'
;MDLRNNVFYNWAGNGCYGGEGMKVNIVNNYYKPGPATPKNKAVRYRIAGIGIRTTEYIETFPSFAPMLHVWGKFFVDGNVVEGSDEVTNDNWTKGIYEQIDNSKCDGLFTTVTRDTIRLDAPLETDVITTHTAEQAFNLVVAYAGCSKQRDIIDERIAKETKDGTATYIGSVTEGAANAPGLIDLPSDVMPAGQASPWPE
;
A
#
# COMPACT_ATOMS: atom_id res chain seq x y z
N MET A 1 2.48 2.88 14.33
CA MET A 1 3.05 2.51 13.00
C MET A 1 3.28 3.78 12.21
N ASP A 2 4.39 3.87 11.47
CA ASP A 2 4.68 5.02 10.61
C ASP A 2 4.92 4.51 9.17
N LEU A 3 4.00 4.85 8.26
CA LEU A 3 4.10 4.61 6.83
C LEU A 3 4.46 5.94 6.16
N ARG A 4 5.75 6.13 5.90
CA ARG A 4 6.30 7.39 5.40
C ARG A 4 7.22 7.15 4.21
N ASN A 5 7.06 7.98 3.18
CA ASN A 5 7.91 7.97 1.99
C ASN A 5 8.00 6.62 1.26
N ASN A 6 6.93 5.84 1.28
CA ASN A 6 6.83 4.62 0.51
C ASN A 6 6.27 4.89 -0.90
N VAL A 7 6.55 3.96 -1.80
CA VAL A 7 5.91 3.91 -3.12
C VAL A 7 5.04 2.66 -3.17
N PHE A 8 3.75 2.85 -3.42
CA PHE A 8 2.80 1.78 -3.70
C PHE A 8 2.53 1.76 -5.19
N TYR A 9 2.84 0.65 -5.84
CA TYR A 9 2.67 0.52 -7.28
C TYR A 9 1.87 -0.73 -7.64
N ASN A 10 0.98 -0.59 -8.62
CA ASN A 10 0.33 -1.69 -9.33
C ASN A 10 -0.42 -2.71 -8.43
N TRP A 11 -1.11 -2.24 -7.39
CA TRP A 11 -1.88 -3.11 -6.49
C TRP A 11 -3.12 -3.72 -7.16
N ALA A 12 -3.39 -4.99 -6.89
CA ALA A 12 -4.56 -5.71 -7.41
C ALA A 12 -5.81 -5.58 -6.52
N GLY A 13 -5.63 -5.22 -5.27
CA GLY A 13 -6.69 -5.04 -4.27
C GLY A 13 -6.51 -3.73 -3.51
N ASN A 14 -6.40 -3.79 -2.18
CA ASN A 14 -6.08 -2.61 -1.37
C ASN A 14 -4.57 -2.31 -1.42
N GLY A 15 -4.20 -1.05 -1.65
CA GLY A 15 -2.82 -0.60 -1.48
C GLY A 15 -2.41 -0.61 -0.01
N CYS A 16 -3.34 -0.23 0.88
CA CYS A 16 -3.19 -0.30 2.33
C CYS A 16 -4.56 -0.62 2.95
N TYR A 17 -4.61 -1.42 4.01
CA TYR A 17 -5.86 -1.72 4.73
C TYR A 17 -5.60 -2.19 6.17
N GLY A 18 -6.66 -2.18 7.00
CA GLY A 18 -6.60 -2.64 8.39
C GLY A 18 -6.30 -1.51 9.36
N GLY A 19 -5.51 -1.80 10.38
CA GLY A 19 -5.12 -0.84 11.41
C GLY A 19 -6.08 -0.74 12.58
N GLU A 20 -6.94 -1.74 12.76
CA GLU A 20 -7.90 -1.82 13.88
C GLU A 20 -7.16 -1.71 15.22
N GLY A 21 -7.54 -0.74 16.05
CA GLY A 21 -6.91 -0.46 17.34
C GLY A 21 -5.51 0.16 17.26
N MET A 22 -4.95 0.35 16.07
CA MET A 22 -3.62 0.94 15.89
C MET A 22 -3.69 2.47 15.83
N LYS A 23 -2.54 3.09 16.14
CA LYS A 23 -2.28 4.49 15.76
C LYS A 23 -1.28 4.50 14.61
N VAL A 24 -1.62 5.21 13.53
CA VAL A 24 -0.86 5.12 12.28
C VAL A 24 -0.63 6.49 11.67
N ASN A 25 0.61 6.78 11.28
CA ASN A 25 0.94 7.85 10.35
C ASN A 25 0.96 7.29 8.92
N ILE A 26 0.34 7.95 7.97
CA ILE A 26 0.40 7.69 6.53
C ILE A 26 0.81 9.01 5.87
N VAL A 27 2.12 9.21 5.66
CA VAL A 27 2.67 10.53 5.34
C VAL A 27 3.58 10.47 4.12
N ASN A 28 3.32 11.38 3.19
CA ASN A 28 4.18 11.59 2.01
C ASN A 28 4.52 10.31 1.24
N ASN A 29 3.55 9.40 1.10
CA ASN A 29 3.68 8.23 0.26
C ASN A 29 3.19 8.54 -1.16
N TYR A 30 3.75 7.84 -2.14
CA TYR A 30 3.34 7.95 -3.53
C TYR A 30 2.59 6.69 -3.96
N TYR A 31 1.33 6.86 -4.37
CA TYR A 31 0.47 5.80 -4.86
C TYR A 31 0.37 5.90 -6.38
N LYS A 32 0.92 4.91 -7.09
CA LYS A 32 0.93 4.85 -8.56
C LYS A 32 0.11 3.67 -9.04
N PRO A 33 -1.14 3.88 -9.49
CA PRO A 33 -1.92 2.83 -10.12
C PRO A 33 -1.22 2.28 -11.36
N GLY A 34 -1.21 0.97 -11.50
CA GLY A 34 -0.62 0.29 -12.66
C GLY A 34 -1.64 -0.52 -13.46
N PRO A 35 -1.16 -1.37 -14.39
CA PRO A 35 -2.01 -2.21 -15.23
C PRO A 35 -2.89 -3.20 -14.47
N ALA A 36 -2.41 -3.77 -13.34
CA ALA A 36 -3.19 -4.65 -12.49
C ALA A 36 -4.16 -3.92 -11.55
N THR A 37 -3.96 -2.61 -11.34
CA THR A 37 -4.80 -1.86 -10.42
C THR A 37 -6.22 -1.75 -10.96
N PRO A 38 -7.24 -2.19 -10.20
CA PRO A 38 -8.62 -2.16 -10.63
C PRO A 38 -9.06 -0.77 -11.11
N LYS A 39 -9.93 -0.75 -12.12
CA LYS A 39 -10.46 0.52 -12.67
C LYS A 39 -11.51 1.16 -11.75
N ASN A 40 -12.02 0.42 -10.76
CA ASN A 40 -12.94 0.95 -9.76
C ASN A 40 -12.25 2.06 -8.95
N LYS A 41 -12.81 3.26 -9.01
CA LYS A 41 -12.26 4.45 -8.33
C LYS A 41 -12.05 4.25 -6.84
N ALA A 42 -12.96 3.55 -6.16
CA ALA A 42 -12.86 3.28 -4.73
C ALA A 42 -11.62 2.47 -4.36
N VAL A 43 -11.15 1.56 -5.23
CA VAL A 43 -9.92 0.80 -5.01
C VAL A 43 -8.71 1.51 -5.61
N ARG A 44 -8.90 2.09 -6.81
CA ARG A 44 -7.82 2.67 -7.60
C ARG A 44 -7.14 3.87 -6.94
N TYR A 45 -7.93 4.70 -6.26
CA TYR A 45 -7.44 5.98 -5.70
C TYR A 45 -7.52 6.03 -4.19
N ARG A 46 -7.87 4.94 -3.54
CA ARG A 46 -7.92 4.86 -2.08
C ARG A 46 -6.51 4.81 -1.49
N ILE A 47 -6.25 5.69 -0.50
CA ILE A 47 -5.01 5.67 0.27
C ILE A 47 -5.03 4.47 1.22
N ALA A 48 -6.10 4.30 2.00
CA ALA A 48 -6.25 3.12 2.84
C ALA A 48 -7.72 2.72 3.01
N GLY A 49 -7.96 1.40 3.10
CA GLY A 49 -9.24 0.82 3.49
C GLY A 49 -9.25 0.53 4.98
N ILE A 50 -9.81 1.42 5.79
CA ILE A 50 -9.90 1.24 7.23
C ILE A 50 -11.28 0.70 7.63
N GLY A 51 -11.33 0.00 8.74
CA GLY A 51 -12.55 -0.62 9.25
C GLY A 51 -12.38 -1.11 10.67
N ILE A 52 -13.20 -2.05 11.05
CA ILE A 52 -13.23 -2.69 12.37
C ILE A 52 -13.35 -4.21 12.23
N ARG A 53 -13.08 -4.91 13.31
CA ARG A 53 -13.49 -6.33 13.43
C ARG A 53 -14.98 -6.36 13.74
N THR A 54 -15.75 -6.97 12.84
CA THR A 54 -17.19 -7.09 12.92
C THR A 54 -17.61 -8.25 13.83
N THR A 55 -18.89 -8.29 14.18
CA THR A 55 -19.49 -9.41 14.91
C THR A 55 -19.28 -10.72 14.16
N GLU A 56 -19.57 -10.77 12.86
CA GLU A 56 -19.33 -11.94 12.00
C GLU A 56 -17.87 -12.40 12.01
N TYR A 57 -16.93 -11.43 11.98
CA TYR A 57 -15.51 -11.77 12.07
C TYR A 57 -15.15 -12.44 13.40
N ILE A 58 -15.69 -11.94 14.51
CA ILE A 58 -15.42 -12.49 15.85
C ILE A 58 -16.07 -13.87 16.03
N GLU A 59 -17.25 -14.09 15.46
CA GLU A 59 -17.87 -15.42 15.45
C GLU A 59 -17.00 -16.46 14.73
N THR A 60 -16.36 -16.03 13.62
CA THR A 60 -15.42 -16.89 12.87
C THR A 60 -14.09 -17.07 13.60
N PHE A 61 -13.59 -16.02 14.24
CA PHE A 61 -12.28 -15.96 14.89
C PHE A 61 -12.38 -15.46 16.34
N PRO A 62 -12.86 -16.27 17.29
CA PRO A 62 -13.14 -15.84 18.68
C PRO A 62 -11.95 -15.29 19.45
N SER A 63 -10.74 -15.65 19.09
CA SER A 63 -9.50 -15.12 19.71
C SER A 63 -9.35 -13.61 19.53
N PHE A 64 -10.03 -13.00 18.57
CA PHE A 64 -10.04 -11.57 18.32
C PHE A 64 -11.15 -10.80 19.05
N ALA A 65 -11.93 -11.46 19.94
CA ALA A 65 -13.01 -10.81 20.68
C ALA A 65 -12.64 -9.47 21.36
N PRO A 66 -11.42 -9.29 21.91
CA PRO A 66 -11.00 -7.99 22.44
C PRO A 66 -10.93 -6.86 21.41
N MET A 67 -10.90 -7.18 20.11
CA MET A 67 -10.83 -6.22 19.00
C MET A 67 -12.20 -5.91 18.37
N LEU A 68 -13.28 -6.49 18.92
CA LEU A 68 -14.63 -6.22 18.42
C LEU A 68 -14.91 -4.71 18.44
N HIS A 69 -15.27 -4.17 17.27
CA HIS A 69 -15.63 -2.76 17.07
C HIS A 69 -14.56 -1.71 17.47
N VAL A 70 -13.31 -2.14 17.59
CA VAL A 70 -12.21 -1.22 17.93
C VAL A 70 -11.70 -0.52 16.69
N TRP A 71 -11.83 0.80 16.65
CA TRP A 71 -11.30 1.66 15.58
C TRP A 71 -9.82 2.00 15.80
N GLY A 72 -9.08 2.06 14.71
CA GLY A 72 -7.74 2.67 14.71
C GLY A 72 -7.81 4.19 14.69
N LYS A 73 -6.64 4.85 14.82
CA LYS A 73 -6.48 6.29 14.70
C LYS A 73 -5.39 6.63 13.69
N PHE A 74 -5.68 7.57 12.80
CA PHE A 74 -4.85 7.81 11.63
C PHE A 74 -4.54 9.30 11.46
N PHE A 75 -3.26 9.62 11.29
CA PHE A 75 -2.81 10.87 10.70
C PHE A 75 -2.45 10.60 9.25
N VAL A 76 -3.07 11.35 8.33
CA VAL A 76 -2.92 11.11 6.89
C VAL A 76 -2.71 12.45 6.20
N ASP A 77 -1.52 12.66 5.62
CA ASP A 77 -1.16 13.93 5.00
C ASP A 77 -0.04 13.79 3.96
N GLY A 78 -0.05 14.69 2.97
CA GLY A 78 1.02 14.81 1.98
C GLY A 78 1.17 13.64 1.02
N ASN A 79 0.22 12.69 0.99
CA ASN A 79 0.27 11.57 0.06
C ASN A 79 -0.18 12.01 -1.34
N VAL A 80 0.53 11.56 -2.35
CA VAL A 80 0.18 11.76 -3.77
C VAL A 80 -0.45 10.49 -4.33
N VAL A 81 -1.59 10.64 -4.99
CA VAL A 81 -2.27 9.54 -5.70
C VAL A 81 -2.31 9.88 -7.18
N GLU A 82 -1.41 9.26 -7.94
CA GLU A 82 -1.27 9.53 -9.38
C GLU A 82 -2.59 9.25 -10.11
N GLY A 83 -3.02 10.25 -10.89
CA GLY A 83 -4.28 10.21 -11.63
C GLY A 83 -5.52 10.65 -10.83
N SER A 84 -5.35 11.16 -9.61
CA SER A 84 -6.44 11.75 -8.82
C SER A 84 -5.97 12.96 -8.00
N ASP A 85 -6.13 14.15 -8.59
CA ASP A 85 -5.87 15.41 -7.89
C ASP A 85 -6.84 15.60 -6.71
N GLU A 86 -8.06 15.08 -6.81
CA GLU A 86 -9.06 15.13 -5.76
C GLU A 86 -8.56 14.46 -4.47
N VAL A 87 -8.01 13.24 -4.59
CA VAL A 87 -7.47 12.50 -3.44
C VAL A 87 -6.14 13.09 -2.97
N THR A 88 -5.30 13.54 -3.90
CA THR A 88 -4.02 14.17 -3.57
C THR A 88 -4.21 15.44 -2.75
N ASN A 89 -5.22 16.27 -3.10
CA ASN A 89 -5.49 17.52 -2.40
C ASN A 89 -6.30 17.34 -1.10
N ASP A 90 -7.05 16.25 -0.97
CA ASP A 90 -7.80 15.89 0.24
C ASP A 90 -7.62 14.43 0.59
N ASN A 91 -6.46 14.12 1.14
CA ASN A 91 -6.09 12.76 1.52
C ASN A 91 -7.06 12.13 2.50
N TRP A 92 -7.55 12.93 3.47
CA TRP A 92 -8.43 12.41 4.51
C TRP A 92 -9.81 12.10 3.99
N THR A 93 -10.53 13.11 3.45
CA THR A 93 -11.92 12.94 3.05
C THR A 93 -12.03 11.96 1.89
N LYS A 94 -11.24 12.18 0.84
CA LYS A 94 -11.34 11.43 -0.41
C LYS A 94 -10.57 10.12 -0.40
N GLY A 95 -9.41 10.09 0.26
CA GLY A 95 -8.54 8.92 0.29
C GLY A 95 -8.89 7.91 1.39
N ILE A 96 -9.59 8.33 2.45
CA ILE A 96 -9.90 7.50 3.62
C ILE A 96 -11.40 7.51 3.92
N TYR A 97 -11.94 8.66 4.32
CA TYR A 97 -13.26 8.76 4.93
C TYR A 97 -14.39 8.29 4.02
N GLU A 98 -14.45 8.80 2.79
CA GLU A 98 -15.48 8.41 1.82
C GLU A 98 -15.32 6.97 1.29
N GLN A 99 -14.22 6.31 1.63
CA GLN A 99 -13.92 4.94 1.24
C GLN A 99 -14.39 3.90 2.28
N ILE A 100 -14.87 4.34 3.44
CA ILE A 100 -15.33 3.46 4.50
C ILE A 100 -16.73 2.94 4.16
N ASP A 101 -16.82 1.63 4.02
CA ASP A 101 -18.10 0.95 3.78
C ASP A 101 -18.76 0.62 5.12
N ASN A 102 -19.81 1.38 5.49
CA ASN A 102 -20.51 1.22 6.76
C ASN A 102 -21.16 -0.16 6.90
N SER A 103 -21.54 -0.81 5.79
CA SER A 103 -22.09 -2.17 5.83
C SER A 103 -21.07 -3.20 6.30
N LYS A 104 -19.79 -2.92 6.09
CA LYS A 104 -18.66 -3.74 6.56
C LYS A 104 -18.14 -3.32 7.93
N CYS A 105 -18.85 -2.44 8.60
CA CYS A 105 -18.53 -1.93 9.93
C CYS A 105 -19.72 -2.11 10.90
N ASP A 106 -20.53 -3.13 10.71
CA ASP A 106 -21.76 -3.40 11.51
C ASP A 106 -22.68 -2.17 11.63
N GLY A 107 -22.66 -1.26 10.64
CA GLY A 107 -23.43 -0.02 10.67
C GLY A 107 -22.93 1.03 11.69
N LEU A 108 -21.76 0.84 12.27
CA LEU A 108 -21.25 1.67 13.37
C LEU A 108 -20.43 2.89 12.93
N PHE A 109 -20.21 3.07 11.64
CA PHE A 109 -19.52 4.24 11.14
C PHE A 109 -20.45 5.45 11.08
N THR A 110 -20.16 6.44 11.92
CA THR A 110 -20.95 7.67 12.07
C THR A 110 -20.06 8.91 11.93
N THR A 111 -20.67 10.10 11.94
CA THR A 111 -19.93 11.37 11.98
C THR A 111 -19.02 11.47 13.21
N VAL A 112 -19.51 10.98 14.37
CA VAL A 112 -18.70 10.95 15.61
C VAL A 112 -17.48 10.03 15.44
N THR A 113 -17.68 8.85 14.82
CA THR A 113 -16.57 7.93 14.53
C THR A 113 -15.53 8.61 13.63
N ARG A 114 -15.95 9.35 12.60
CA ARG A 114 -15.06 10.12 11.73
C ARG A 114 -14.11 11.00 12.54
N ASP A 115 -14.64 11.76 13.48
CA ASP A 115 -13.85 12.71 14.26
C ASP A 115 -12.92 12.02 15.25
N THR A 116 -13.32 10.83 15.73
CA THR A 116 -12.51 10.05 16.68
C THR A 116 -11.38 9.24 16.03
N ILE A 117 -11.50 8.86 14.76
CA ILE A 117 -10.48 8.09 14.05
C ILE A 117 -9.41 8.94 13.39
N ARG A 118 -9.64 10.25 13.21
CA ARG A 118 -8.67 11.20 12.69
C ARG A 118 -7.76 11.70 13.80
N LEU A 119 -6.47 11.78 13.50
CA LEU A 119 -5.49 12.51 14.32
C LEU A 119 -5.20 13.85 13.67
N ASP A 120 -5.21 14.93 14.47
CA ASP A 120 -4.94 16.30 14.01
C ASP A 120 -3.44 16.57 13.84
N ALA A 121 -2.60 15.76 14.47
CA ALA A 121 -1.15 15.84 14.39
C ALA A 121 -0.54 14.43 14.21
N PRO A 122 0.64 14.34 13.57
CA PRO A 122 1.33 13.07 13.45
C PRO A 122 1.73 12.53 14.81
N LEU A 123 1.79 11.20 14.89
CA LEU A 123 2.39 10.54 16.03
C LEU A 123 3.86 10.91 16.12
N GLU A 124 4.34 11.10 17.33
CA GLU A 124 5.77 11.30 17.58
C GLU A 124 6.56 10.08 17.10
N THR A 125 7.63 10.36 16.40
CA THR A 125 8.61 9.38 15.91
C THR A 125 10.00 9.92 16.19
N ASP A 126 11.01 9.07 16.12
CA ASP A 126 12.39 9.53 16.06
C ASP A 126 12.59 10.47 14.89
N VAL A 127 13.67 11.27 14.92
CA VAL A 127 13.99 12.21 13.85
C VAL A 127 14.26 11.43 12.57
N ILE A 128 13.33 11.55 11.61
CA ILE A 128 13.38 10.87 10.32
C ILE A 128 13.43 11.92 9.21
N THR A 129 14.37 11.78 8.29
CA THR A 129 14.37 12.59 7.07
C THR A 129 13.09 12.30 6.28
N THR A 130 12.29 13.32 6.09
CA THR A 130 11.01 13.21 5.37
C THR A 130 11.09 14.00 4.08
N HIS A 131 10.83 13.33 2.97
CA HIS A 131 10.76 13.90 1.63
C HIS A 131 9.31 14.19 1.25
N THR A 132 9.06 15.00 0.22
CA THR A 132 7.73 15.03 -0.42
C THR A 132 7.45 13.68 -1.06
N ALA A 133 6.18 13.38 -1.36
CA ALA A 133 5.82 12.11 -1.99
C ALA A 133 6.51 11.92 -3.35
N GLU A 134 6.64 13.00 -4.14
CA GLU A 134 7.32 12.97 -5.44
C GLU A 134 8.84 12.76 -5.30
N GLN A 135 9.45 13.41 -4.30
CA GLN A 135 10.86 13.17 -3.99
C GLN A 135 11.07 11.71 -3.54
N ALA A 136 10.20 11.20 -2.68
CA ALA A 136 10.22 9.82 -2.24
C ALA A 136 10.09 8.84 -3.42
N PHE A 137 9.16 9.10 -4.36
CA PHE A 137 9.02 8.29 -5.57
C PHE A 137 10.33 8.21 -6.35
N ASN A 138 10.96 9.36 -6.62
CA ASN A 138 12.20 9.40 -7.37
C ASN A 138 13.35 8.69 -6.65
N LEU A 139 13.46 8.87 -5.34
CA LEU A 139 14.50 8.25 -4.52
C LEU A 139 14.30 6.73 -4.39
N VAL A 140 13.06 6.28 -4.18
CA VAL A 140 12.74 4.85 -4.09
C VAL A 140 13.05 4.15 -5.42
N VAL A 141 12.61 4.71 -6.54
CA VAL A 141 12.91 4.13 -7.86
C VAL A 141 14.42 4.08 -8.13
N ALA A 142 15.16 5.10 -7.69
CA ALA A 142 16.61 5.15 -7.91
C ALA A 142 17.40 4.24 -6.96
N TYR A 143 16.99 4.13 -5.70
CA TYR A 143 17.86 3.60 -4.64
C TYR A 143 17.27 2.47 -3.81
N ALA A 144 15.99 2.08 -3.99
CA ALA A 144 15.43 0.95 -3.27
C ALA A 144 15.98 -0.39 -3.75
N GLY A 145 15.95 -1.38 -2.88
CA GLY A 145 16.45 -2.71 -3.15
C GLY A 145 17.97 -2.78 -3.28
N CYS A 146 18.46 -3.71 -4.06
CA CYS A 146 19.90 -3.90 -4.32
C CYS A 146 20.47 -2.86 -5.28
N SER A 147 20.26 -1.56 -5.03
CA SER A 147 20.52 -0.47 -5.96
C SER A 147 21.99 -0.29 -6.35
N LYS A 148 22.93 -0.84 -5.57
CA LYS A 148 24.36 -0.80 -5.90
C LYS A 148 24.75 -1.77 -7.02
N GLN A 149 24.02 -2.87 -7.12
CA GLN A 149 24.19 -3.88 -8.15
C GLN A 149 22.86 -4.57 -8.38
N ARG A 150 22.05 -4.01 -9.27
CA ARG A 150 20.78 -4.57 -9.68
C ARG A 150 20.97 -5.70 -10.65
N ASP A 151 20.21 -6.77 -10.44
CA ASP A 151 20.01 -7.78 -11.47
C ASP A 151 18.95 -7.33 -12.48
N ILE A 152 18.72 -8.16 -13.50
CA ILE A 152 17.76 -7.86 -14.58
C ILE A 152 16.31 -7.71 -14.06
N ILE A 153 15.97 -8.36 -12.95
CA ILE A 153 14.63 -8.30 -12.34
C ILE A 153 14.46 -6.97 -11.61
N ASP A 154 15.45 -6.60 -10.78
CA ASP A 154 15.46 -5.33 -10.06
C ASP A 154 15.42 -4.14 -11.03
N GLU A 155 16.20 -4.21 -12.13
CA GLU A 155 16.20 -3.17 -13.17
C GLU A 155 14.83 -3.07 -13.85
N ARG A 156 14.22 -4.20 -14.19
CA ARG A 156 12.88 -4.25 -14.78
C ARG A 156 11.84 -3.66 -13.84
N ILE A 157 11.80 -4.10 -12.57
CA ILE A 157 10.82 -3.62 -11.59
C ILE A 157 10.96 -2.12 -11.36
N ALA A 158 12.19 -1.62 -11.21
CA ALA A 158 12.43 -0.19 -11.06
C ALA A 158 11.96 0.61 -12.28
N LYS A 159 12.26 0.11 -13.49
CA LYS A 159 11.83 0.72 -14.74
C LYS A 159 10.31 0.69 -14.90
N GLU A 160 9.68 -0.46 -14.71
CA GLU A 160 8.23 -0.60 -14.82
C GLU A 160 7.47 0.26 -13.80
N THR A 161 8.01 0.38 -12.58
CA THR A 161 7.47 1.28 -11.56
C THR A 161 7.57 2.74 -12.00
N LYS A 162 8.71 3.14 -12.54
CA LYS A 162 8.92 4.48 -13.07
C LYS A 162 7.95 4.80 -14.21
N ASP A 163 7.85 3.90 -15.17
CA ASP A 163 7.11 4.11 -16.42
C ASP A 163 5.61 3.79 -16.29
N GLY A 164 5.19 3.08 -15.25
CA GLY A 164 3.81 2.64 -15.07
C GLY A 164 3.41 1.46 -15.98
N THR A 165 4.37 0.64 -16.37
CA THR A 165 4.23 -0.37 -17.44
C THR A 165 4.42 -1.80 -16.93
N ALA A 166 3.89 -2.15 -15.74
CA ALA A 166 4.06 -3.49 -15.20
C ALA A 166 3.71 -4.57 -16.22
N THR A 167 4.66 -5.47 -16.46
CA THR A 167 4.50 -6.58 -17.39
C THR A 167 3.65 -7.68 -16.78
N TYR A 168 3.76 -7.87 -15.45
CA TYR A 168 3.06 -8.89 -14.70
C TYR A 168 1.88 -8.27 -13.96
N ILE A 169 0.67 -8.75 -14.28
CA ILE A 169 -0.61 -8.21 -13.78
C ILE A 169 -1.44 -9.28 -13.05
N GLY A 170 -0.88 -10.46 -12.85
CA GLY A 170 -1.55 -11.59 -12.22
C GLY A 170 -1.26 -11.71 -10.73
N SER A 171 -2.03 -12.57 -10.08
CA SER A 171 -1.82 -12.97 -8.69
C SER A 171 -0.79 -14.09 -8.59
N VAL A 172 -0.01 -14.11 -7.51
CA VAL A 172 0.94 -15.20 -7.21
C VAL A 172 0.24 -16.55 -7.10
N THR A 173 -1.03 -16.58 -6.70
CA THR A 173 -1.80 -17.80 -6.46
C THR A 173 -2.47 -18.36 -7.71
N GLU A 174 -2.82 -17.51 -8.66
CA GLU A 174 -3.45 -17.97 -9.92
C GLU A 174 -2.44 -18.27 -11.02
N GLY A 175 -1.19 -17.92 -10.80
CA GLY A 175 -0.23 -17.78 -11.86
C GLY A 175 0.73 -18.92 -12.04
N ALA A 176 0.71 -19.90 -11.17
CA ALA A 176 1.77 -20.91 -11.19
C ALA A 176 1.88 -21.68 -12.53
N ALA A 177 0.83 -21.72 -13.32
CA ALA A 177 0.88 -22.42 -14.61
C ALA A 177 0.61 -21.57 -15.85
N ASN A 178 -0.06 -20.42 -15.75
CA ASN A 178 -0.57 -19.71 -16.93
C ASN A 178 -0.57 -18.16 -16.83
N ALA A 179 -0.21 -17.57 -15.71
CA ALA A 179 0.15 -16.17 -15.71
C ALA A 179 1.66 -16.09 -15.79
N PRO A 180 2.21 -15.14 -16.54
CA PRO A 180 3.64 -14.87 -16.41
C PRO A 180 3.87 -14.63 -14.93
N GLY A 181 4.55 -15.59 -14.29
CA GLY A 181 4.81 -15.57 -12.86
C GLY A 181 5.45 -14.25 -12.45
N LEU A 182 5.31 -13.88 -11.21
CA LEU A 182 6.04 -12.71 -10.69
C LEU A 182 7.54 -12.84 -10.98
N ILE A 183 8.02 -14.06 -11.05
CA ILE A 183 9.40 -14.39 -11.35
C ILE A 183 9.39 -15.72 -12.09
N ASP A 184 9.77 -15.75 -13.34
CA ASP A 184 10.13 -16.99 -14.03
C ASP A 184 11.59 -17.28 -13.67
N LEU A 185 11.76 -17.88 -12.50
CA LEU A 185 13.03 -17.92 -11.77
C LEU A 185 14.20 -18.61 -12.47
N PRO A 186 14.06 -19.68 -13.27
CA PRO A 186 15.25 -20.32 -13.83
C PRO A 186 15.88 -19.60 -15.01
N SER A 187 15.10 -18.85 -15.79
CA SER A 187 15.60 -18.20 -17.00
C SER A 187 16.01 -16.73 -16.76
N ASP A 188 15.43 -16.10 -15.74
CA ASP A 188 15.60 -14.65 -15.53
C ASP A 188 16.70 -14.32 -14.53
N VAL A 189 17.10 -15.23 -13.66
CA VAL A 189 17.97 -14.89 -12.52
C VAL A 189 19.44 -15.20 -12.74
N MET A 190 19.76 -16.21 -13.52
CA MET A 190 21.17 -16.49 -13.86
C MET A 190 21.31 -17.16 -15.23
N PRO A 191 22.15 -16.67 -16.13
CA PRO A 191 22.60 -17.42 -17.28
C PRO A 191 23.24 -18.73 -16.80
N ALA A 192 22.88 -19.84 -17.42
CA ALA A 192 23.45 -21.15 -17.09
C ALA A 192 24.98 -21.07 -17.10
N GLY A 193 25.59 -21.30 -15.95
CA GLY A 193 27.04 -21.33 -15.80
C GLY A 193 27.69 -20.15 -15.06
N GLN A 194 26.92 -19.19 -14.55
CA GLN A 194 27.49 -18.17 -13.64
C GLN A 194 27.39 -18.63 -12.18
N ALA A 195 28.50 -18.59 -11.48
CA ALA A 195 28.55 -18.81 -10.04
C ALA A 195 27.82 -17.66 -9.32
N SER A 196 27.17 -17.98 -8.20
CA SER A 196 26.58 -16.97 -7.31
C SER A 196 27.59 -15.85 -7.04
N PRO A 197 27.24 -14.56 -7.21
CA PRO A 197 28.13 -13.46 -6.85
C PRO A 197 28.23 -13.26 -5.32
N TRP A 198 27.52 -14.05 -4.52
CA TRP A 198 27.55 -13.97 -3.07
C TRP A 198 28.61 -14.93 -2.51
N PRO A 199 29.46 -14.47 -1.58
CA PRO A 199 30.35 -15.38 -0.86
C PRO A 199 29.51 -16.34 -0.02
N GLU A 200 29.92 -17.63 0.00
CA GLU A 200 29.36 -18.64 0.89
C GLU A 200 29.57 -18.31 2.38
#